data_71e7e1a23c2ce32e059566e94a36d40e
#
_entry.id   71e7e1a23c2ce32e059566e94a36d40e
#
_cell.length_a   1.000
_cell.length_b   1.000
_cell.length_c   1.000
_cell.angle_alpha   90.00
_cell.angle_beta   90.00
_cell.angle_gamma   90.00
#
_symmetry.space_group_name_H-M   'P 1'
#
loop_
_entity.id
_entity.type
_entity.pdbx_description
1 polymer ?
#
loop_
_entity_poly.entity_id
_entity_poly.type
_entity_poly.pdbx_seq_one_letter_code
_entity_poly.pdbx_strand_id
1 'polypeptide(L)'
;MNLIENFDEVMTVAQKLKIHPAMIEIWVPRSEFVRAFANDQNLSVTRRSETFFGWAFGPNPTFDKDWRECAVTRSTPREKTSHLKLISQWDAYGMATQQMQDSTHLSYEVLADHDEINRMIEKDAPELSIRADDSEVVAWIGLRSDSLVALGALCQWESGLHVLSSIVVKTEERGRGLGRKITEALVDYAFKREIRYVALGVRAKNDAAIKTYERIGFEKLGEFNTFSIQ
;
A
#
# COMPACT_ATOMS: atom_id res chain seq x y z
N MET A 1 27.07 -0.94 -9.90
CA MET A 1 25.70 -1.49 -9.89
C MET A 1 25.36 -1.99 -11.28
N ASN A 2 24.66 -3.10 -11.39
CA ASN A 2 24.21 -3.66 -12.66
C ASN A 2 22.87 -3.04 -13.05
N LEU A 3 22.72 -2.70 -14.33
CA LEU A 3 21.44 -2.27 -14.92
C LEU A 3 20.54 -3.50 -15.11
N ILE A 4 19.27 -3.36 -14.77
CA ILE A 4 18.23 -4.38 -14.94
C ILE A 4 17.08 -3.74 -15.72
N GLU A 5 16.68 -4.37 -16.81
CA GLU A 5 15.61 -3.91 -17.71
C GLU A 5 14.42 -4.88 -17.74
N ASN A 6 14.47 -5.94 -16.93
CA ASN A 6 13.41 -6.93 -16.78
C ASN A 6 12.85 -6.93 -15.35
N PHE A 7 11.53 -6.79 -15.22
CA PHE A 7 10.88 -6.74 -13.90
C PHE A 7 11.02 -8.06 -13.11
N ASP A 8 10.99 -9.22 -13.77
CA ASP A 8 11.16 -10.51 -13.09
C ASP A 8 12.57 -10.66 -12.49
N GLU A 9 13.57 -10.07 -13.14
CA GLU A 9 14.93 -10.01 -12.61
C GLU A 9 15.00 -9.10 -11.36
N VAL A 10 14.25 -7.98 -11.36
CA VAL A 10 14.11 -7.13 -10.16
C VAL A 10 13.56 -7.94 -9.00
N MET A 11 12.51 -8.74 -9.21
CA MET A 11 11.91 -9.58 -8.18
C MET A 11 12.87 -10.65 -7.67
N THR A 12 13.69 -11.23 -8.57
CA THR A 12 14.75 -12.19 -8.20
C THR A 12 15.81 -11.54 -7.32
N VAL A 13 16.24 -10.32 -7.65
CA VAL A 13 17.20 -9.54 -6.84
C VAL A 13 16.58 -9.16 -5.50
N ALA A 14 15.33 -8.71 -5.48
CA ALA A 14 14.62 -8.39 -4.24
C ALA A 14 14.61 -9.57 -3.26
N GLN A 15 14.33 -10.77 -3.76
CA GLN A 15 14.36 -11.99 -2.96
C GLN A 15 15.77 -12.27 -2.36
N LYS A 16 16.83 -12.12 -3.16
CA LYS A 16 18.22 -12.26 -2.68
C LYS A 16 18.57 -11.25 -1.59
N LEU A 17 18.07 -10.03 -1.71
CA LEU A 17 18.25 -8.94 -0.74
C LEU A 17 17.28 -9.02 0.45
N LYS A 18 16.43 -10.06 0.51
CA LYS A 18 15.37 -10.23 1.53
C LYS A 18 14.39 -9.08 1.59
N ILE A 19 14.15 -8.42 0.45
CA ILE A 19 13.09 -7.43 0.30
C ILE A 19 11.80 -8.21 -0.02
N HIS A 20 10.74 -7.99 0.79
CA HIS A 20 9.47 -8.64 0.55
C HIS A 20 8.88 -8.17 -0.80
N PRO A 21 8.42 -9.06 -1.71
CA PRO A 21 7.92 -8.69 -3.03
C PRO A 21 6.86 -7.59 -3.00
N ALA A 22 5.91 -7.66 -2.07
CA ALA A 22 4.87 -6.66 -1.90
C ALA A 22 5.41 -5.23 -1.68
N MET A 23 6.63 -5.05 -1.13
CA MET A 23 7.25 -3.73 -0.97
C MET A 23 7.56 -3.05 -2.31
N ILE A 24 7.69 -3.83 -3.37
CA ILE A 24 7.89 -3.32 -4.73
C ILE A 24 6.53 -3.25 -5.44
N GLU A 25 5.78 -4.33 -5.44
CA GLU A 25 4.54 -4.48 -6.21
C GLU A 25 3.42 -3.54 -5.76
N ILE A 26 3.35 -3.13 -4.48
CA ILE A 26 2.37 -2.13 -4.01
C ILE A 26 2.50 -0.81 -4.78
N TRP A 27 3.74 -0.40 -5.12
CA TRP A 27 4.00 0.94 -5.64
C TRP A 27 4.63 0.98 -7.01
N VAL A 28 5.05 -0.15 -7.57
CA VAL A 28 5.66 -0.23 -8.91
C VAL A 28 4.85 -1.20 -9.76
N PRO A 29 3.79 -0.72 -10.43
CA PRO A 29 3.09 -1.52 -11.43
C PRO A 29 4.07 -1.99 -12.51
N ARG A 30 3.88 -3.22 -12.99
CA ARG A 30 4.77 -3.81 -14.00
C ARG A 30 4.79 -2.97 -15.29
N SER A 31 3.65 -2.43 -15.70
CA SER A 31 3.50 -1.54 -16.87
C SER A 31 4.24 -0.22 -16.74
N GLU A 32 4.44 0.26 -15.51
CA GLU A 32 5.17 1.50 -15.25
C GLU A 32 6.68 1.28 -15.01
N PHE A 33 7.12 0.03 -14.89
CA PHE A 33 8.55 -0.28 -14.69
C PHE A 33 9.38 0.17 -15.89
N VAL A 34 10.50 0.84 -15.63
CA VAL A 34 11.41 1.34 -16.66
C VAL A 34 12.74 0.61 -16.61
N ARG A 35 13.38 0.64 -15.44
CA ARG A 35 14.69 0.02 -15.20
C ARG A 35 14.98 -0.07 -13.71
N ALA A 36 15.97 -0.86 -13.35
CA ALA A 36 16.51 -0.87 -12.00
C ALA A 36 18.04 -0.94 -12.00
N PHE A 37 18.63 -0.59 -10.87
CA PHE A 37 20.06 -0.74 -10.59
C PHE A 37 20.24 -1.57 -9.34
N ALA A 38 21.09 -2.58 -9.37
CA ALA A 38 21.31 -3.45 -8.23
C ALA A 38 22.79 -3.82 -8.02
N ASN A 39 23.10 -4.15 -6.78
CA ASN A 39 24.31 -4.88 -6.35
C ASN A 39 23.95 -5.80 -5.17
N ASP A 40 24.96 -6.34 -4.49
CA ASP A 40 24.76 -7.31 -3.41
C ASP A 40 24.05 -6.77 -2.17
N GLN A 41 23.85 -5.45 -2.05
CA GLN A 41 23.26 -4.80 -0.86
C GLN A 41 22.15 -3.80 -1.19
N ASN A 42 22.01 -3.39 -2.44
CA ASN A 42 21.12 -2.29 -2.82
C ASN A 42 20.32 -2.62 -4.07
N LEU A 43 19.09 -2.12 -4.09
CA LEU A 43 18.20 -2.14 -5.25
C LEU A 43 17.56 -0.77 -5.40
N SER A 44 17.60 -0.23 -6.61
CA SER A 44 16.95 1.03 -6.97
C SER A 44 16.09 0.78 -8.19
N VAL A 45 14.79 0.99 -8.07
CA VAL A 45 13.80 0.71 -9.12
C VAL A 45 13.22 2.02 -9.62
N THR A 46 13.16 2.19 -10.92
CA THR A 46 12.55 3.35 -11.59
C THR A 46 11.23 2.95 -12.20
N ARG A 47 10.17 3.68 -11.85
CA ARG A 47 8.89 3.64 -12.56
C ARG A 47 8.59 4.98 -13.24
N ARG A 48 7.72 4.95 -14.23
CA ARG A 48 7.21 6.12 -14.92
C ARG A 48 5.69 6.08 -15.00
N SER A 49 5.04 7.06 -14.36
CA SER A 49 3.66 7.43 -14.63
C SER A 49 3.65 8.76 -15.40
N GLU A 50 3.28 9.85 -14.77
CA GLU A 50 3.46 11.19 -15.35
C GLU A 50 4.93 11.64 -15.31
N THR A 51 5.62 11.29 -14.23
CA THR A 51 7.05 11.59 -14.03
C THR A 51 7.82 10.34 -13.63
N PHE A 52 9.16 10.42 -13.65
CA PHE A 52 9.99 9.34 -13.13
C PHE A 52 10.04 9.38 -11.61
N PHE A 53 9.67 8.26 -11.00
CA PHE A 53 9.70 8.04 -9.56
C PHE A 53 10.63 6.87 -9.22
N GLY A 54 11.44 7.02 -8.18
CA GLY A 54 12.38 6.01 -7.72
C GLY A 54 11.96 5.31 -6.43
N TRP A 55 12.23 4.00 -6.34
CA TRP A 55 12.14 3.21 -5.11
C TRP A 55 13.50 2.65 -4.77
N ALA A 56 14.07 3.05 -3.63
CA ALA A 56 15.45 2.75 -3.26
C ALA A 56 15.52 1.96 -1.95
N PHE A 57 16.25 0.86 -2.00
CA PHE A 57 16.44 -0.09 -0.92
C PHE A 57 17.93 -0.28 -0.62
N GLY A 58 18.26 -0.42 0.67
CA GLY A 58 19.61 -0.72 1.13
C GLY A 58 20.40 0.49 1.62
N PRO A 59 21.63 0.28 2.12
CA PRO A 59 22.40 1.30 2.80
C PRO A 59 23.03 2.36 1.88
N ASN A 60 23.23 2.03 0.60
CA ASN A 60 23.86 2.93 -0.37
C ASN A 60 23.24 2.81 -1.76
N PRO A 61 21.93 3.12 -1.89
CA PRO A 61 21.22 2.99 -3.15
C PRO A 61 21.72 4.01 -4.18
N THR A 62 21.53 3.71 -5.46
CA THR A 62 21.77 4.66 -6.56
C THR A 62 20.53 5.52 -6.75
N PHE A 63 20.73 6.82 -6.85
CA PHE A 63 19.68 7.76 -7.28
C PHE A 63 19.82 7.97 -8.79
N ASP A 64 18.78 7.62 -9.52
CA ASP A 64 18.75 7.85 -10.97
C ASP A 64 18.53 9.34 -11.24
N LYS A 65 19.31 9.90 -12.17
CA LYS A 65 19.28 11.32 -12.54
C LYS A 65 17.92 11.80 -13.08
N ASP A 66 17.12 10.86 -13.58
CA ASP A 66 15.82 11.17 -14.16
C ASP A 66 14.71 11.27 -13.10
N TRP A 67 14.94 10.80 -11.87
CA TRP A 67 13.94 10.87 -10.81
C TRP A 67 13.59 12.30 -10.42
N ARG A 68 12.30 12.58 -10.27
CA ARG A 68 11.77 13.82 -9.69
C ARG A 68 11.42 13.65 -8.23
N GLU A 69 11.02 12.46 -7.89
CA GLU A 69 10.72 12.03 -6.53
C GLU A 69 11.25 10.61 -6.30
N CYS A 70 11.52 10.28 -5.05
CA CYS A 70 11.88 8.93 -4.69
C CYS A 70 11.39 8.54 -3.29
N ALA A 71 11.09 7.27 -3.12
CA ALA A 71 10.92 6.63 -1.82
C ALA A 71 12.17 5.84 -1.47
N VAL A 72 12.69 6.06 -0.27
CA VAL A 72 13.92 5.42 0.23
C VAL A 72 13.60 4.72 1.53
N THR A 73 14.08 3.48 1.71
CA THR A 73 13.88 2.78 2.98
C THR A 73 14.46 3.59 4.14
N ARG A 74 13.74 3.67 5.27
CA ARG A 74 14.19 4.43 6.46
C ARG A 74 15.48 3.89 7.09
N SER A 75 15.88 2.66 6.75
CA SER A 75 17.18 2.09 7.13
C SER A 75 18.36 2.65 6.35
N THR A 76 18.12 3.37 5.25
CA THR A 76 19.19 4.06 4.50
C THR A 76 19.77 5.18 5.35
N PRO A 77 21.11 5.27 5.51
CA PRO A 77 21.75 6.31 6.30
C PRO A 77 21.36 7.72 5.85
N ARG A 78 21.09 8.60 6.84
CA ARG A 78 20.60 9.96 6.60
C ARG A 78 21.52 10.81 5.70
N GLU A 79 22.82 10.61 5.77
CA GLU A 79 23.79 11.33 4.93
C GLU A 79 23.57 11.08 3.43
N LYS A 80 22.96 9.96 3.05
CA LYS A 80 22.63 9.64 1.65
C LYS A 80 21.44 10.44 1.11
N THR A 81 20.58 10.93 2.01
CA THR A 81 19.34 11.64 1.68
C THR A 81 19.30 13.06 2.22
N SER A 82 20.38 13.54 2.88
CA SER A 82 20.43 14.84 3.55
C SER A 82 20.25 16.04 2.62
N HIS A 83 20.57 15.88 1.33
CA HIS A 83 20.40 16.86 0.27
C HIS A 83 19.01 16.86 -0.37
N LEU A 84 18.14 15.90 0.01
CA LEU A 84 16.79 15.74 -0.54
C LEU A 84 15.76 16.38 0.41
N LYS A 85 14.65 16.86 -0.14
CA LYS A 85 13.54 17.43 0.63
C LYS A 85 12.52 16.35 0.97
N LEU A 86 12.35 16.02 2.26
CA LEU A 86 11.34 15.07 2.74
C LEU A 86 9.92 15.59 2.46
N ILE A 87 9.10 14.77 1.80
CA ILE A 87 7.70 15.07 1.48
C ILE A 87 6.76 14.29 2.42
N SER A 88 6.95 12.98 2.53
CA SER A 88 6.07 12.10 3.29
C SER A 88 6.80 10.86 3.81
N GLN A 89 6.12 10.12 4.69
CA GLN A 89 6.62 8.87 5.26
C GLN A 89 5.51 7.83 5.21
N TRP A 90 5.86 6.61 4.75
CA TRP A 90 4.93 5.52 4.56
C TRP A 90 5.47 4.23 5.13
N ASP A 91 4.56 3.40 5.64
CA ASP A 91 4.84 2.03 6.05
C ASP A 91 4.05 1.06 5.16
N ALA A 92 4.67 -0.06 4.83
CA ALA A 92 4.05 -1.18 4.14
C ALA A 92 3.73 -2.29 5.14
N TYR A 93 2.53 -2.84 5.03
CA TYR A 93 2.07 -3.98 5.82
C TYR A 93 1.51 -5.08 4.93
N GLY A 94 1.57 -6.31 5.39
CA GLY A 94 1.00 -7.46 4.69
C GLY A 94 0.53 -8.53 5.64
N MET A 95 -0.38 -9.38 5.16
CA MET A 95 -0.99 -10.44 5.94
C MET A 95 -1.41 -11.61 5.06
N ALA A 96 -1.13 -12.85 5.50
CA ALA A 96 -1.79 -14.02 4.95
C ALA A 96 -3.23 -14.08 5.48
N THR A 97 -4.22 -14.12 4.59
CA THR A 97 -5.64 -14.00 4.96
C THR A 97 -6.13 -15.11 5.89
N GLN A 98 -5.51 -16.30 5.81
CA GLN A 98 -5.79 -17.44 6.68
C GLN A 98 -5.37 -17.23 8.15
N GLN A 99 -4.59 -16.20 8.46
CA GLN A 99 -4.19 -15.88 9.83
C GLN A 99 -5.30 -15.17 10.61
N MET A 100 -6.33 -14.67 9.93
CA MET A 100 -7.47 -14.08 10.59
C MET A 100 -8.33 -15.18 11.21
N GLN A 101 -8.13 -15.44 12.51
CA GLN A 101 -8.93 -16.37 13.29
C GLN A 101 -10.28 -15.76 13.64
N ASP A 102 -11.39 -16.55 13.47
CA ASP A 102 -12.77 -16.24 13.87
C ASP A 102 -13.44 -15.01 13.23
N SER A 103 -13.67 -15.08 11.91
CA SER A 103 -14.51 -14.09 11.20
C SER A 103 -16.03 -14.39 11.24
N THR A 104 -16.47 -15.38 12.01
CA THR A 104 -17.85 -15.94 11.96
C THR A 104 -18.98 -14.96 12.28
N HIS A 105 -18.69 -13.72 12.70
CA HIS A 105 -19.70 -12.73 13.10
C HIS A 105 -19.57 -11.36 12.42
N LEU A 106 -18.77 -11.26 11.34
CA LEU A 106 -18.66 -9.99 10.63
C LEU A 106 -19.85 -9.77 9.70
N SER A 107 -20.70 -8.81 10.05
CA SER A 107 -21.76 -8.34 9.16
C SER A 107 -21.23 -7.17 8.34
N TYR A 108 -21.16 -7.35 7.02
CA TYR A 108 -20.77 -6.33 6.05
C TYR A 108 -21.53 -6.53 4.74
N GLU A 109 -21.54 -5.53 3.90
CA GLU A 109 -22.14 -5.59 2.57
C GLU A 109 -21.10 -5.28 1.48
N VAL A 110 -21.33 -5.80 0.28
CA VAL A 110 -20.62 -5.38 -0.93
C VAL A 110 -21.37 -4.19 -1.49
N LEU A 111 -20.69 -3.06 -1.58
CA LEU A 111 -21.27 -1.81 -2.06
C LEU A 111 -21.27 -1.78 -3.60
N ALA A 112 -22.36 -1.30 -4.18
CA ALA A 112 -22.52 -1.11 -5.63
C ALA A 112 -22.93 0.32 -6.00
N ASP A 113 -23.33 1.15 -5.04
CA ASP A 113 -23.67 2.56 -5.28
C ASP A 113 -22.39 3.41 -5.28
N HIS A 114 -21.87 3.66 -6.48
CA HIS A 114 -20.64 4.45 -6.68
C HIS A 114 -20.79 5.89 -6.19
N ASP A 115 -21.98 6.46 -6.27
CA ASP A 115 -22.23 7.83 -5.80
C ASP A 115 -22.19 7.90 -4.26
N GLU A 116 -22.73 6.88 -3.57
CA GLU A 116 -22.67 6.80 -2.10
C GLU A 116 -21.20 6.63 -1.63
N ILE A 117 -20.45 5.75 -2.31
CA ILE A 117 -19.03 5.52 -2.02
C ILE A 117 -18.23 6.81 -2.19
N ASN A 118 -18.33 7.45 -3.36
CA ASN A 118 -17.57 8.66 -3.67
C ASN A 118 -17.94 9.82 -2.75
N ARG A 119 -19.24 10.02 -2.44
CA ARG A 119 -19.67 11.05 -1.47
C ARG A 119 -19.04 10.85 -0.09
N MET A 120 -18.94 9.60 0.38
CA MET A 120 -18.32 9.33 1.68
C MET A 120 -16.82 9.60 1.65
N ILE A 121 -16.12 9.21 0.57
CA ILE A 121 -14.69 9.48 0.41
C ILE A 121 -14.43 10.99 0.35
N GLU A 122 -15.17 11.73 -0.47
CA GLU A 122 -15.03 13.19 -0.63
C GLU A 122 -15.24 13.94 0.68
N LYS A 123 -16.22 13.48 1.49
CA LYS A 123 -16.52 14.12 2.78
C LYS A 123 -15.51 13.80 3.87
N ASP A 124 -15.15 12.52 4.01
CA ASP A 124 -14.48 12.01 5.21
C ASP A 124 -12.99 11.69 5.02
N ALA A 125 -12.53 11.57 3.75
CA ALA A 125 -11.15 11.26 3.40
C ALA A 125 -10.79 11.70 1.95
N PRO A 126 -10.92 13.00 1.61
CA PRO A 126 -10.77 13.51 0.22
C PRO A 126 -9.36 13.27 -0.38
N GLU A 127 -8.36 13.05 0.48
CA GLU A 127 -6.98 12.80 0.07
C GLU A 127 -6.72 11.39 -0.49
N LEU A 128 -7.69 10.49 -0.41
CA LEU A 128 -7.54 9.14 -0.97
C LEU A 128 -7.62 9.16 -2.49
N SER A 129 -6.80 8.31 -3.14
CA SER A 129 -6.69 8.25 -4.60
C SER A 129 -7.68 7.30 -5.27
N ILE A 130 -7.99 6.16 -4.63
CA ILE A 130 -8.91 5.16 -5.20
C ILE A 130 -10.36 5.63 -5.09
N ARG A 131 -11.10 5.53 -6.19
CA ARG A 131 -12.51 5.90 -6.35
C ARG A 131 -13.35 4.68 -6.74
N ALA A 132 -14.67 4.85 -6.73
CA ALA A 132 -15.61 3.74 -6.89
C ALA A 132 -15.53 3.05 -8.26
N ASP A 133 -15.13 3.76 -9.28
CA ASP A 133 -15.07 3.33 -10.68
C ASP A 133 -13.63 2.97 -11.17
N ASP A 134 -12.64 3.00 -10.28
CA ASP A 134 -11.27 2.63 -10.65
C ASP A 134 -11.19 1.15 -11.03
N SER A 135 -10.50 0.86 -12.12
CA SER A 135 -10.41 -0.48 -12.75
C SER A 135 -9.75 -1.53 -11.87
N GLU A 136 -8.91 -1.11 -10.94
CA GLU A 136 -8.20 -1.96 -9.99
C GLU A 136 -9.09 -2.47 -8.86
N VAL A 137 -10.30 -1.91 -8.69
CA VAL A 137 -11.18 -2.28 -7.59
C VAL A 137 -11.87 -3.62 -7.85
N VAL A 138 -11.59 -4.59 -7.00
CA VAL A 138 -12.27 -5.90 -6.98
C VAL A 138 -13.62 -5.81 -6.27
N ALA A 139 -13.65 -5.09 -5.14
CA ALA A 139 -14.89 -4.86 -4.38
C ALA A 139 -14.73 -3.67 -3.42
N TRP A 140 -15.84 -2.97 -3.23
CA TRP A 140 -16.05 -2.07 -2.10
C TRP A 140 -16.82 -2.80 -1.02
N ILE A 141 -16.31 -2.76 0.21
CA ILE A 141 -16.95 -3.36 1.39
C ILE A 141 -17.43 -2.24 2.30
N GLY A 142 -18.64 -2.36 2.82
CA GLY A 142 -19.25 -1.38 3.69
C GLY A 142 -19.75 -1.94 5.01
N LEU A 143 -19.73 -1.09 6.04
CA LEU A 143 -20.44 -1.32 7.29
C LEU A 143 -21.56 -0.29 7.39
N ARG A 144 -22.77 -0.78 7.67
CA ARG A 144 -23.99 0.05 7.76
C ARG A 144 -24.66 -0.12 9.13
N SER A 145 -25.18 0.99 9.64
CA SER A 145 -26.24 1.02 10.65
C SER A 145 -27.50 1.63 10.01
N ASP A 146 -27.92 2.80 10.39
CA ASP A 146 -28.97 3.55 9.67
C ASP A 146 -28.45 4.13 8.34
N SER A 147 -27.16 4.30 8.21
CA SER A 147 -26.46 4.75 7.00
C SER A 147 -25.10 4.08 6.90
N LEU A 148 -24.41 4.24 5.76
CA LEU A 148 -23.04 3.78 5.59
C LEU A 148 -22.13 4.51 6.60
N VAL A 149 -21.41 3.76 7.48
CA VAL A 149 -20.58 4.32 8.55
C VAL A 149 -19.09 4.07 8.36
N ALA A 150 -18.72 3.03 7.59
CA ALA A 150 -17.36 2.75 7.19
C ALA A 150 -17.34 2.04 5.84
N LEU A 151 -16.30 2.25 5.07
CA LEU A 151 -16.05 1.53 3.83
C LEU A 151 -14.56 1.28 3.61
N GLY A 152 -14.25 0.40 2.67
CA GLY A 152 -12.89 0.18 2.18
C GLY A 152 -12.91 -0.62 0.89
N ALA A 153 -11.84 -0.50 0.11
CA ALA A 153 -11.66 -1.20 -1.15
C ALA A 153 -10.69 -2.38 -1.01
N LEU A 154 -11.04 -3.49 -1.64
CA LEU A 154 -10.10 -4.53 -2.04
C LEU A 154 -9.76 -4.26 -3.50
N CYS A 155 -8.49 -3.99 -3.78
CA CYS A 155 -7.97 -3.75 -5.11
C CYS A 155 -7.08 -4.91 -5.54
N GLN A 156 -6.94 -5.12 -6.86
CA GLN A 156 -5.94 -6.00 -7.43
C GLN A 156 -5.05 -5.20 -8.36
N TRP A 157 -3.77 -5.16 -8.04
CA TRP A 157 -2.78 -4.56 -8.90
C TRP A 157 -2.45 -5.46 -10.09
N GLU A 158 -1.88 -4.89 -11.13
CA GLU A 158 -1.48 -5.60 -12.36
C GLU A 158 -0.54 -6.80 -12.09
N SER A 159 0.27 -6.74 -11.03
CA SER A 159 1.12 -7.86 -10.57
C SER A 159 0.33 -9.06 -10.05
N GLY A 160 -0.99 -8.92 -9.84
CA GLY A 160 -1.83 -9.89 -9.15
C GLY A 160 -1.89 -9.69 -7.63
N LEU A 161 -1.09 -8.77 -7.07
CA LEU A 161 -1.12 -8.47 -5.65
C LEU A 161 -2.46 -7.82 -5.27
N HIS A 162 -3.09 -8.33 -4.22
CA HIS A 162 -4.28 -7.72 -3.64
C HIS A 162 -3.91 -6.73 -2.54
N VAL A 163 -4.50 -5.54 -2.62
CA VAL A 163 -4.20 -4.41 -1.73
C VAL A 163 -5.48 -3.89 -1.10
N LEU A 164 -5.47 -3.70 0.22
CA LEU A 164 -6.52 -2.97 0.91
C LEU A 164 -6.25 -1.47 0.76
N SER A 165 -7.23 -0.75 0.26
CA SER A 165 -7.12 0.68 0.00
C SER A 165 -8.36 1.43 0.46
N SER A 166 -8.28 2.74 0.50
CA SER A 166 -9.39 3.67 0.76
C SER A 166 -10.26 3.26 1.96
N ILE A 167 -9.62 2.88 3.08
CA ILE A 167 -10.32 2.55 4.32
C ILE A 167 -10.77 3.84 4.98
N VAL A 168 -12.08 4.07 5.01
CA VAL A 168 -12.72 5.28 5.53
C VAL A 168 -13.70 4.95 6.65
N VAL A 169 -13.69 5.74 7.70
CA VAL A 169 -14.73 5.77 8.75
C VAL A 169 -15.29 7.18 8.81
N LYS A 170 -16.62 7.30 8.78
CA LYS A 170 -17.29 8.59 9.00
C LYS A 170 -16.69 9.32 10.18
N THR A 171 -16.41 10.61 10.02
CA THR A 171 -15.72 11.41 11.03
C THR A 171 -16.44 11.34 12.37
N GLU A 172 -17.78 11.43 12.40
CA GLU A 172 -18.62 11.35 13.58
C GLU A 172 -18.69 9.96 14.24
N GLU A 173 -18.25 8.91 13.52
CA GLU A 173 -18.26 7.52 13.98
C GLU A 173 -16.86 7.00 14.38
N ARG A 174 -15.83 7.83 14.29
CA ARG A 174 -14.45 7.46 14.66
C ARG A 174 -14.35 7.15 16.16
N GLY A 175 -13.33 6.40 16.54
CA GLY A 175 -13.12 5.99 17.94
C GLY A 175 -13.96 4.81 18.43
N ARG A 176 -14.87 4.27 17.59
CA ARG A 176 -15.80 3.16 17.92
C ARG A 176 -15.36 1.79 17.41
N GLY A 177 -14.10 1.66 16.99
CA GLY A 177 -13.54 0.40 16.48
C GLY A 177 -13.96 0.04 15.03
N LEU A 178 -14.66 0.93 14.32
CA LEU A 178 -15.13 0.67 12.95
C LEU A 178 -13.99 0.49 11.95
N GLY A 179 -12.86 1.20 12.13
CA GLY A 179 -11.68 1.00 11.30
C GLY A 179 -11.13 -0.42 11.38
N ARG A 180 -11.16 -1.03 12.58
CA ARG A 180 -10.82 -2.43 12.76
C ARG A 180 -11.84 -3.35 12.05
N LYS A 181 -13.13 -3.15 12.31
CA LYS A 181 -14.19 -3.99 11.74
C LYS A 181 -14.19 -3.98 10.21
N ILE A 182 -14.02 -2.82 9.58
CA ILE A 182 -13.99 -2.74 8.12
C ILE A 182 -12.72 -3.40 7.54
N THR A 183 -11.57 -3.28 8.20
CA THR A 183 -10.35 -3.97 7.78
C THR A 183 -10.50 -5.48 7.91
N GLU A 184 -11.05 -5.98 9.02
CA GLU A 184 -11.37 -7.40 9.21
C GLU A 184 -12.36 -7.91 8.16
N ALA A 185 -13.38 -7.11 7.81
CA ALA A 185 -14.35 -7.45 6.76
C ALA A 185 -13.69 -7.57 5.36
N LEU A 186 -12.76 -6.69 5.04
CA LEU A 186 -11.98 -6.76 3.80
C LEU A 186 -11.10 -8.02 3.73
N VAL A 187 -10.44 -8.38 4.83
CA VAL A 187 -9.61 -9.60 4.91
C VAL A 187 -10.50 -10.85 4.82
N ASP A 188 -11.65 -10.89 5.51
CA ASP A 188 -12.62 -11.97 5.43
C ASP A 188 -13.19 -12.14 4.01
N TYR A 189 -13.54 -11.02 3.36
CA TYR A 189 -14.00 -11.03 1.98
C TYR A 189 -12.93 -11.57 1.02
N ALA A 190 -11.69 -11.18 1.19
CA ALA A 190 -10.56 -11.70 0.43
C ALA A 190 -10.36 -13.20 0.67
N PHE A 191 -10.39 -13.65 1.92
CA PHE A 191 -10.26 -15.06 2.30
C PHE A 191 -11.34 -15.93 1.66
N LYS A 192 -12.62 -15.51 1.71
CA LYS A 192 -13.76 -16.21 1.09
C LYS A 192 -13.65 -16.31 -0.43
N ARG A 193 -12.82 -15.49 -1.06
CA ARG A 193 -12.49 -15.52 -2.50
C ARG A 193 -11.17 -16.23 -2.80
N GLU A 194 -10.65 -16.98 -1.84
CA GLU A 194 -9.40 -17.74 -1.96
C GLU A 194 -8.16 -16.88 -2.20
N ILE A 195 -8.25 -15.56 -1.97
CA ILE A 195 -7.11 -14.65 -1.98
C ILE A 195 -6.28 -14.93 -0.74
N ARG A 196 -5.05 -15.40 -0.91
CA ARG A 196 -4.22 -15.91 0.18
C ARG A 196 -3.41 -14.84 0.90
N TYR A 197 -3.22 -13.68 0.28
CA TYR A 197 -2.38 -12.62 0.82
C TYR A 197 -2.94 -11.26 0.44
N VAL A 198 -2.91 -10.34 1.38
CA VAL A 198 -3.27 -8.93 1.18
C VAL A 198 -2.19 -8.02 1.76
N ALA A 199 -1.98 -6.89 1.12
CA ALA A 199 -1.05 -5.87 1.58
C ALA A 199 -1.74 -4.51 1.69
N LEU A 200 -1.09 -3.55 2.32
CA LEU A 200 -1.54 -2.16 2.38
C LEU A 200 -0.36 -1.20 2.60
N GLY A 201 -0.54 0.05 2.17
CA GLY A 201 0.32 1.16 2.52
C GLY A 201 -0.38 2.09 3.51
N VAL A 202 0.35 2.61 4.49
CA VAL A 202 -0.19 3.54 5.48
C VAL A 202 0.78 4.69 5.75
N ARG A 203 0.27 5.90 5.94
CA ARG A 203 1.11 7.03 6.39
C ARG A 203 1.72 6.72 7.75
N ALA A 204 3.04 6.88 7.90
CA ALA A 204 3.77 6.52 9.12
C ALA A 204 3.31 7.29 10.38
N LYS A 205 2.63 8.42 10.19
CA LYS A 205 2.04 9.22 11.29
C LYS A 205 0.62 8.79 11.68
N ASN A 206 0.04 7.80 10.98
CA ASN A 206 -1.31 7.32 11.29
C ASN A 206 -1.27 6.18 12.33
N ASP A 207 -0.86 6.52 13.56
CA ASP A 207 -0.71 5.57 14.66
C ASP A 207 -1.99 4.76 14.94
N ALA A 208 -3.16 5.36 14.73
CA ALA A 208 -4.43 4.68 14.97
C ALA A 208 -4.66 3.55 13.97
N ALA A 209 -4.38 3.79 12.69
CA ALA A 209 -4.48 2.77 11.65
C ALA A 209 -3.41 1.70 11.83
N ILE A 210 -2.15 2.09 12.09
CA ILE A 210 -1.03 1.17 12.33
C ILE A 210 -1.36 0.18 13.45
N LYS A 211 -1.76 0.70 14.64
CA LYS A 211 -2.16 -0.14 15.78
C LYS A 211 -3.35 -1.05 15.44
N THR A 212 -4.23 -0.60 14.56
CA THR A 212 -5.37 -1.40 14.10
C THR A 212 -4.88 -2.57 13.25
N TYR A 213 -4.03 -2.33 12.26
CA TYR A 213 -3.49 -3.35 11.37
C TYR A 213 -2.66 -4.40 12.14
N GLU A 214 -1.78 -3.95 13.02
CA GLU A 214 -0.98 -4.85 13.87
C GLU A 214 -1.85 -5.74 14.76
N ARG A 215 -2.94 -5.21 15.35
CA ARG A 215 -3.89 -6.00 16.16
C ARG A 215 -4.70 -7.03 15.35
N ILE A 216 -4.90 -6.80 14.06
CA ILE A 216 -5.57 -7.74 13.16
C ILE A 216 -4.60 -8.87 12.77
N GLY A 217 -3.28 -8.62 12.81
CA GLY A 217 -2.25 -9.58 12.45
C GLY A 217 -1.46 -9.19 11.19
N PHE A 218 -1.59 -7.94 10.72
CA PHE A 218 -0.71 -7.45 9.67
C PHE A 218 0.71 -7.29 10.20
N GLU A 219 1.68 -7.78 9.44
CA GLU A 219 3.09 -7.63 9.72
C GLU A 219 3.68 -6.47 8.91
N LYS A 220 4.56 -5.71 9.53
CA LYS A 220 5.28 -4.62 8.84
C LYS A 220 6.29 -5.21 7.87
N LEU A 221 6.15 -4.87 6.60
CA LEU A 221 7.05 -5.28 5.52
C LEU A 221 8.21 -4.30 5.34
N GLY A 222 7.98 -3.01 5.57
CA GLY A 222 8.99 -1.99 5.42
C GLY A 222 8.52 -0.58 5.68
N GLU A 223 9.47 0.34 5.68
CA GLU A 223 9.27 1.74 6.03
C GLU A 223 10.00 2.62 5.02
N PHE A 224 9.34 3.67 4.56
CA PHE A 224 9.87 4.57 3.53
C PHE A 224 9.79 6.05 3.93
N ASN A 225 10.80 6.79 3.50
CA ASN A 225 10.78 8.24 3.39
C ASN A 225 10.62 8.60 1.92
N THR A 226 9.66 9.46 1.58
CA THR A 226 9.49 10.00 0.23
C THR A 226 10.11 11.38 0.16
N PHE A 227 10.91 11.62 -0.85
CA PHE A 227 11.64 12.85 -1.08
C PHE A 227 11.35 13.43 -2.46
N SER A 228 11.40 14.77 -2.59
CA SER A 228 11.55 15.43 -3.88
C SER A 228 13.04 15.62 -4.18
N ILE A 229 13.40 15.45 -5.46
CA ILE A 229 14.72 15.68 -6.03
C ILE A 229 14.64 16.98 -6.84
N GLN A 230 15.42 17.97 -6.41
CA GLN A 230 15.48 19.27 -7.08
C GLN A 230 16.46 19.26 -8.25
#